data_6b1f10887d28d676518a90191a6f431e
#
_entry.id   6b1f10887d28d676518a90191a6f431e
#
_cell.length_a   1.000
_cell.length_b   1.000
_cell.length_c   1.000
_cell.angle_alpha   90.00
_cell.angle_beta   90.00
_cell.angle_gamma   90.00
#
_symmetry.space_group_name_H-M   'P 1'
#
loop_
_entity.id
_entity.type
_entity.pdbx_description
1 polymer ?
#
loop_
_entity_poly.entity_id
_entity_poly.type
_entity_poly.pdbx_seq_one_letter_code
_entity_poly.pdbx_strand_id
1 'polypeptide(L)'
;MDKQFSKEEVAEKVLEQYDEEQTRIFYTYVMGGGGNDIHFGIYRDPTDGVKESANRTTEWMMTQMDMAKEITKDMHVLDVGSGHGGGSHAMAKKFGCKVTGINIGPGQNAMNVAKAKELGLEHLIDAVVGNINEPLPEEWTGKFDAIWSCEVLCHAGDKLALFKELYRCLKPGGAFVFSDICGADGADEKALKAFTDRNATTFMGRPSQYIEYIKDSGFTYVNWWDGSNHLERYFRDMIKQIDDNREEMKSKGITDQYLDNWHGSLSERAAIQNEKGVFAWGVFVARKSEVEGKRWT
;
A
#
# COMPACT_ATOMS: atom_id res chain seq x y z
N MET A 1 7.24 -28.82 1.94
CA MET A 1 7.46 -27.78 2.97
C MET A 1 7.71 -26.50 2.20
N ASP A 2 6.75 -25.60 2.25
CA ASP A 2 6.91 -24.29 1.61
C ASP A 2 8.01 -23.53 2.36
N LYS A 3 8.93 -22.92 1.59
CA LYS A 3 10.05 -22.17 2.17
C LYS A 3 9.47 -20.94 2.88
N GLN A 4 9.49 -20.95 4.19
CA GLN A 4 9.12 -19.79 5.00
C GLN A 4 10.33 -18.86 5.00
N PHE A 5 10.18 -17.65 4.46
CA PHE A 5 11.23 -16.64 4.48
C PHE A 5 11.43 -16.10 5.91
N SER A 6 12.67 -15.86 6.31
CA SER A 6 12.94 -15.12 7.55
C SER A 6 12.55 -13.65 7.39
N LYS A 7 12.43 -12.92 8.50
CA LYS A 7 12.14 -11.47 8.47
C LYS A 7 13.22 -10.69 7.72
N GLU A 8 14.46 -11.10 7.86
CA GLU A 8 15.63 -10.53 7.19
C GLU A 8 15.57 -10.80 5.68
N GLU A 9 15.28 -12.05 5.26
CA GLU A 9 15.11 -12.40 3.85
C GLU A 9 13.95 -11.63 3.20
N VAL A 10 12.85 -11.41 3.92
CA VAL A 10 11.73 -10.57 3.43
C VAL A 10 12.18 -9.11 3.29
N ALA A 11 12.84 -8.56 4.30
CA ALA A 11 13.33 -7.18 4.28
C ALA A 11 14.32 -6.93 3.14
N GLU A 12 15.28 -7.84 2.95
CA GLU A 12 16.27 -7.75 1.87
C GLU A 12 15.61 -7.77 0.49
N LYS A 13 14.68 -8.70 0.26
CA LYS A 13 13.95 -8.79 -1.02
C LYS A 13 13.04 -7.59 -1.27
N VAL A 14 12.41 -7.04 -0.22
CA VAL A 14 11.59 -5.83 -0.34
C VAL A 14 12.49 -4.64 -0.69
N LEU A 15 13.68 -4.51 -0.08
CA LEU A 15 14.66 -3.48 -0.45
C LEU A 15 15.12 -3.63 -1.90
N GLU A 16 15.51 -4.83 -2.33
CA GLU A 16 15.86 -5.10 -3.72
C GLU A 16 14.71 -4.73 -4.67
N GLN A 17 13.48 -5.10 -4.29
CA GLN A 17 12.30 -4.88 -5.13
C GLN A 17 11.90 -3.41 -5.25
N TYR A 18 12.13 -2.58 -4.24
CA TYR A 18 11.56 -1.22 -4.21
C TYR A 18 12.60 -0.09 -4.17
N ASP A 19 13.83 -0.35 -3.71
CA ASP A 19 14.84 0.72 -3.54
C ASP A 19 15.90 0.73 -4.65
N GLU A 20 15.94 -0.28 -5.54
CA GLU A 20 16.79 -0.26 -6.73
C GLU A 20 16.33 0.81 -7.73
N GLU A 21 17.29 1.50 -8.36
CA GLU A 21 17.00 2.60 -9.30
C GLU A 21 16.11 2.17 -10.46
N GLN A 22 16.37 1.00 -11.05
CA GLN A 22 15.55 0.45 -12.13
C GLN A 22 14.09 0.27 -11.70
N THR A 23 13.88 -0.26 -10.50
CA THR A 23 12.54 -0.52 -9.97
C THR A 23 11.81 0.79 -9.67
N ARG A 24 12.48 1.80 -9.10
CA ARG A 24 11.87 3.11 -8.86
C ARG A 24 11.41 3.77 -10.16
N ILE A 25 12.25 3.72 -11.21
CA ILE A 25 11.88 4.23 -12.53
C ILE A 25 10.69 3.44 -13.08
N PHE A 26 10.76 2.12 -13.06
CA PHE A 26 9.69 1.25 -13.54
C PHE A 26 8.35 1.54 -12.85
N TYR A 27 8.33 1.60 -11.53
CA TYR A 27 7.10 1.87 -10.77
C TYR A 27 6.51 3.24 -11.09
N THR A 28 7.35 4.26 -11.26
CA THR A 28 6.88 5.60 -11.64
C THR A 28 6.16 5.58 -13.00
N TYR A 29 6.71 4.89 -14.00
CA TYR A 29 6.09 4.80 -15.32
C TYR A 29 4.89 3.88 -15.36
N VAL A 30 5.03 2.69 -14.79
CA VAL A 30 4.08 1.60 -15.01
C VAL A 30 2.95 1.61 -13.98
N MET A 31 3.26 1.65 -12.69
CA MET A 31 2.23 1.67 -11.64
C MET A 31 1.68 3.06 -11.35
N GLY A 32 2.52 4.10 -11.45
CA GLY A 32 2.11 5.47 -11.24
C GLY A 32 1.61 6.17 -12.50
N GLY A 33 1.82 5.60 -13.69
CA GLY A 33 1.48 6.26 -14.96
C GLY A 33 2.13 7.65 -15.09
N GLY A 34 3.35 7.84 -14.56
CA GLY A 34 4.03 9.13 -14.45
C GLY A 34 3.58 10.00 -13.28
N GLY A 35 2.76 9.47 -12.37
CA GLY A 35 2.35 10.11 -11.11
C GLY A 35 3.18 9.70 -9.91
N ASN A 36 2.78 10.17 -8.72
CA ASN A 36 3.42 9.84 -7.44
C ASN A 36 2.68 8.73 -6.68
N ASP A 37 1.47 8.38 -7.08
CA ASP A 37 0.65 7.35 -6.49
C ASP A 37 0.97 6.00 -7.13
N ILE A 38 1.64 5.13 -6.39
CA ILE A 38 2.14 3.83 -6.87
C ILE A 38 1.30 2.74 -6.21
N HIS A 39 0.05 2.60 -6.64
CA HIS A 39 -0.88 1.61 -6.13
C HIS A 39 -2.02 1.35 -7.11
N PHE A 40 -2.84 0.33 -6.84
CA PHE A 40 -3.98 -0.04 -7.67
C PHE A 40 -5.02 1.08 -7.77
N GLY A 41 -5.74 1.11 -8.90
CA GLY A 41 -6.59 2.22 -9.30
C GLY A 41 -8.09 1.91 -9.36
N ILE A 42 -8.91 2.89 -8.98
CA ILE A 42 -10.37 2.88 -9.14
C ILE A 42 -10.71 3.49 -10.50
N TYR A 43 -11.25 2.68 -11.40
CA TYR A 43 -11.70 3.12 -12.73
C TYR A 43 -13.18 3.52 -12.68
N ARG A 44 -13.54 4.67 -13.27
CA ARG A 44 -14.93 5.13 -13.42
C ARG A 44 -15.29 5.38 -14.87
N ASP A 45 -14.32 5.83 -15.67
CA ASP A 45 -14.49 6.13 -17.08
C ASP A 45 -13.68 5.14 -17.94
N PRO A 46 -14.18 4.73 -19.11
CA PRO A 46 -13.42 3.90 -20.05
C PRO A 46 -12.09 4.53 -20.49
N THR A 47 -11.97 5.85 -20.44
CA THR A 47 -10.75 6.61 -20.82
C THR A 47 -9.75 6.79 -19.69
N ASP A 48 -10.10 6.42 -18.45
CA ASP A 48 -9.18 6.49 -17.32
C ASP A 48 -7.93 5.64 -17.59
N GLY A 49 -6.75 6.21 -17.37
CA GLY A 49 -5.48 5.49 -17.34
C GLY A 49 -5.04 5.12 -15.93
N VAL A 50 -3.83 4.58 -15.83
CA VAL A 50 -3.22 4.19 -14.54
C VAL A 50 -3.19 5.37 -13.56
N LYS A 51 -2.69 6.53 -14.01
CA LYS A 51 -2.53 7.72 -13.18
C LYS A 51 -3.87 8.23 -12.61
N GLU A 52 -4.87 8.39 -13.46
CA GLU A 52 -6.19 8.89 -13.07
C GLU A 52 -6.86 7.92 -12.09
N SER A 53 -6.74 6.62 -12.34
CA SER A 53 -7.31 5.59 -11.47
C SER A 53 -6.61 5.52 -10.11
N ALA A 54 -5.27 5.62 -10.07
CA ALA A 54 -4.50 5.64 -8.84
C ALA A 54 -4.80 6.90 -8.00
N ASN A 55 -4.78 8.09 -8.61
CA ASN A 55 -5.16 9.34 -7.93
C ASN A 55 -6.56 9.24 -7.31
N ARG A 56 -7.50 8.60 -8.00
CA ARG A 56 -8.86 8.42 -7.50
C ARG A 56 -8.92 7.48 -6.29
N THR A 57 -8.05 6.48 -6.24
CA THR A 57 -7.90 5.64 -5.04
C THR A 57 -7.43 6.47 -3.85
N THR A 58 -6.39 7.28 -4.03
CA THR A 58 -5.90 8.20 -2.98
C THR A 58 -7.02 9.13 -2.50
N GLU A 59 -7.76 9.77 -3.41
CA GLU A 59 -8.88 10.64 -3.06
C GLU A 59 -10.00 9.90 -2.33
N TRP A 60 -10.33 8.70 -2.79
CA TRP A 60 -11.35 7.85 -2.16
C TRP A 60 -10.94 7.45 -0.74
N MET A 61 -9.72 6.97 -0.56
CA MET A 61 -9.21 6.58 0.75
C MET A 61 -9.13 7.78 1.72
N MET A 62 -8.69 8.97 1.25
CA MET A 62 -8.73 10.20 2.06
C MET A 62 -10.16 10.55 2.50
N THR A 63 -11.13 10.36 1.62
CA THR A 63 -12.54 10.58 1.95
C THR A 63 -13.03 9.59 2.99
N GLN A 64 -12.66 8.30 2.86
CA GLN A 64 -13.01 7.29 3.86
C GLN A 64 -12.36 7.57 5.22
N MET A 65 -11.11 8.05 5.22
CA MET A 65 -10.40 8.42 6.44
C MET A 65 -11.09 9.60 7.14
N ASP A 66 -11.44 10.64 6.40
CA ASP A 66 -12.11 11.83 6.92
C ASP A 66 -13.53 11.53 7.44
N MET A 67 -14.25 10.61 6.78
CA MET A 67 -15.54 10.12 7.25
C MET A 67 -15.44 9.28 8.54
N ALA A 68 -14.36 8.50 8.67
CA ALA A 68 -14.13 7.68 9.86
C ALA A 68 -13.64 8.52 11.04
N LYS A 69 -12.82 9.54 10.76
CA LYS A 69 -12.26 10.48 11.72
C LYS A 69 -12.03 11.80 10.98
N GLU A 70 -12.80 12.84 11.29
CA GLU A 70 -12.58 14.19 10.74
C GLU A 70 -11.12 14.60 10.96
N ILE A 71 -10.40 14.80 9.85
CA ILE A 71 -8.97 15.12 9.88
C ILE A 71 -8.76 16.62 9.83
N THR A 72 -8.05 17.15 10.82
CA THR A 72 -7.74 18.58 10.93
C THR A 72 -6.23 18.85 10.86
N LYS A 73 -5.86 20.10 10.65
CA LYS A 73 -4.45 20.54 10.60
C LYS A 73 -3.65 20.26 11.87
N ASP A 74 -4.30 20.10 13.01
CA ASP A 74 -3.65 19.87 14.30
C ASP A 74 -3.41 18.37 14.58
N MET A 75 -3.83 17.50 13.64
CA MET A 75 -3.70 16.06 13.76
C MET A 75 -2.40 15.53 13.15
N HIS A 76 -2.07 14.33 13.56
CA HIS A 76 -0.88 13.62 13.14
C HIS A 76 -1.27 12.24 12.55
N VAL A 77 -0.92 12.02 11.30
CA VAL A 77 -1.18 10.76 10.57
C VAL A 77 0.11 9.96 10.45
N LEU A 78 0.03 8.65 10.62
CA LEU A 78 1.11 7.71 10.29
C LEU A 78 0.84 7.11 8.90
N ASP A 79 1.77 7.27 7.97
CA ASP A 79 1.74 6.64 6.64
C ASP A 79 2.69 5.43 6.65
N VAL A 80 2.10 4.23 6.66
CA VAL A 80 2.82 2.96 6.77
C VAL A 80 3.18 2.47 5.37
N GLY A 81 4.49 2.39 5.09
CA GLY A 81 5.00 2.11 3.76
C GLY A 81 4.86 3.29 2.81
N SER A 82 5.28 4.46 3.26
CA SER A 82 5.06 5.73 2.55
C SER A 82 5.70 5.81 1.16
N GLY A 83 6.64 4.92 0.82
CA GLY A 83 7.29 4.89 -0.49
C GLY A 83 7.83 6.26 -0.93
N HIS A 84 7.41 6.72 -2.10
CA HIS A 84 7.78 8.05 -2.64
C HIS A 84 6.97 9.20 -2.01
N GLY A 85 6.07 8.93 -1.07
CA GLY A 85 5.32 9.94 -0.33
C GLY A 85 4.01 10.41 -1.00
N GLY A 86 3.50 9.72 -2.01
CA GLY A 86 2.27 10.13 -2.71
C GLY A 86 1.11 10.40 -1.74
N GLY A 87 0.74 9.41 -0.93
CA GLY A 87 -0.29 9.53 0.11
C GLY A 87 0.03 10.59 1.15
N SER A 88 1.29 10.61 1.65
CA SER A 88 1.77 11.61 2.63
C SER A 88 1.56 13.04 2.12
N HIS A 89 2.00 13.32 0.89
CA HIS A 89 1.88 14.66 0.30
C HIS A 89 0.41 15.04 0.04
N ALA A 90 -0.40 14.08 -0.41
CA ALA A 90 -1.82 14.31 -0.66
C ALA A 90 -2.58 14.66 0.64
N MET A 91 -2.33 13.93 1.73
CA MET A 91 -2.93 14.19 3.05
C MET A 91 -2.47 15.53 3.63
N ALA A 92 -1.15 15.81 3.61
CA ALA A 92 -0.62 17.07 4.10
C ALA A 92 -1.17 18.27 3.32
N LYS A 93 -1.27 18.15 1.98
CA LYS A 93 -1.85 19.21 1.13
C LYS A 93 -3.34 19.42 1.37
N LYS A 94 -4.11 18.33 1.53
CA LYS A 94 -5.57 18.41 1.67
C LYS A 94 -6.00 18.87 3.05
N PHE A 95 -5.39 18.33 4.10
CA PHE A 95 -5.83 18.51 5.48
C PHE A 95 -4.96 19.50 6.28
N GLY A 96 -3.75 19.81 5.80
CA GLY A 96 -2.76 20.59 6.54
C GLY A 96 -2.18 19.85 7.75
N CYS A 97 -2.46 18.55 7.90
CA CYS A 97 -2.03 17.74 9.04
C CYS A 97 -0.56 17.35 8.94
N LYS A 98 0.05 17.00 10.07
CA LYS A 98 1.36 16.34 10.08
C LYS A 98 1.26 14.89 9.59
N VAL A 99 2.25 14.44 8.83
CA VAL A 99 2.37 13.05 8.41
C VAL A 99 3.77 12.54 8.73
N THR A 100 3.85 11.44 9.47
CA THR A 100 5.08 10.66 9.60
C THR A 100 4.97 9.45 8.68
N GLY A 101 5.82 9.39 7.65
CA GLY A 101 5.95 8.22 6.80
C GLY A 101 7.00 7.26 7.35
N ILE A 102 6.65 5.98 7.51
CA ILE A 102 7.63 4.91 7.77
C ILE A 102 7.79 4.06 6.53
N ASN A 103 9.02 3.88 6.08
CA ASN A 103 9.33 3.08 4.89
C ASN A 103 10.70 2.41 5.03
N ILE A 104 10.86 1.23 4.44
CA ILE A 104 12.09 0.44 4.56
C ILE A 104 13.21 0.98 3.66
N GLY A 105 12.87 1.57 2.51
CA GLY A 105 13.82 2.04 1.49
C GLY A 105 14.32 3.47 1.76
N PRO A 106 15.62 3.66 2.11
CA PRO A 106 16.17 5.00 2.31
C PRO A 106 16.17 5.85 1.03
N GLY A 107 16.33 5.25 -0.15
CA GLY A 107 16.26 5.93 -1.44
C GLY A 107 14.87 6.51 -1.71
N GLN A 108 13.81 5.73 -1.43
CA GLN A 108 12.44 6.19 -1.53
C GLN A 108 12.14 7.32 -0.52
N ASN A 109 12.62 7.20 0.72
CA ASN A 109 12.47 8.27 1.71
C ASN A 109 13.14 9.57 1.27
N ALA A 110 14.31 9.50 0.63
CA ALA A 110 14.98 10.68 0.07
C ALA A 110 14.12 11.35 -1.03
N MET A 111 13.45 10.56 -1.88
CA MET A 111 12.51 11.08 -2.88
C MET A 111 11.29 11.73 -2.22
N ASN A 112 10.71 11.11 -1.19
CA ASN A 112 9.60 11.66 -0.41
C ASN A 112 9.97 13.03 0.15
N VAL A 113 11.10 13.15 0.86
CA VAL A 113 11.57 14.41 1.45
C VAL A 113 11.85 15.48 0.39
N ALA A 114 12.52 15.11 -0.71
CA ALA A 114 12.80 16.03 -1.80
C ALA A 114 11.51 16.59 -2.42
N LYS A 115 10.51 15.72 -2.65
CA LYS A 115 9.22 16.12 -3.19
C LYS A 115 8.40 16.96 -2.20
N ALA A 116 8.43 16.64 -0.91
CA ALA A 116 7.81 17.47 0.12
C ALA A 116 8.35 18.90 0.09
N LYS A 117 9.68 19.06 -0.03
CA LYS A 117 10.33 20.38 -0.15
C LYS A 117 9.91 21.11 -1.44
N GLU A 118 9.86 20.42 -2.58
CA GLU A 118 9.38 21.01 -3.85
C GLU A 118 7.93 21.54 -3.73
N LEU A 119 7.10 20.84 -2.96
CA LEU A 119 5.70 21.19 -2.73
C LEU A 119 5.50 22.21 -1.58
N GLY A 120 6.56 22.61 -0.84
CA GLY A 120 6.46 23.48 0.34
C GLY A 120 5.82 22.81 1.55
N LEU A 121 5.86 21.48 1.61
CA LEU A 121 5.25 20.65 2.66
C LEU A 121 6.26 20.07 3.65
N GLU A 122 7.55 20.42 3.54
CA GLU A 122 8.64 19.87 4.36
C GLU A 122 8.43 20.05 5.86
N HIS A 123 7.65 21.05 6.26
CA HIS A 123 7.31 21.31 7.67
C HIS A 123 6.20 20.39 8.21
N LEU A 124 5.50 19.66 7.35
CA LEU A 124 4.43 18.71 7.69
C LEU A 124 4.83 17.25 7.53
N ILE A 125 5.89 16.97 6.77
CA ILE A 125 6.28 15.60 6.39
C ILE A 125 7.55 15.18 7.13
N ASP A 126 7.44 14.06 7.82
CA ASP A 126 8.55 13.34 8.44
C ASP A 126 8.71 11.99 7.73
N ALA A 127 9.90 11.63 7.22
CA ALA A 127 10.16 10.35 6.60
C ALA A 127 11.18 9.55 7.45
N VAL A 128 10.74 8.42 7.98
CA VAL A 128 11.50 7.56 8.89
C VAL A 128 11.83 6.24 8.19
N VAL A 129 13.10 5.85 8.24
CA VAL A 129 13.50 4.50 7.79
C VAL A 129 13.11 3.49 8.87
N GLY A 130 12.33 2.48 8.50
CA GLY A 130 11.90 1.43 9.42
C GLY A 130 11.24 0.26 8.71
N ASN A 131 11.27 -0.90 9.36
CA ASN A 131 10.73 -2.15 8.85
C ASN A 131 9.43 -2.49 9.61
N ILE A 132 8.33 -2.65 8.90
CA ILE A 132 7.02 -3.01 9.47
C ILE A 132 6.98 -4.42 10.08
N ASN A 133 7.98 -5.27 9.81
CA ASN A 133 8.12 -6.59 10.41
C ASN A 133 8.84 -6.54 11.78
N GLU A 134 9.30 -5.36 12.20
CA GLU A 134 9.88 -5.09 13.50
C GLU A 134 8.89 -4.28 14.38
N PRO A 135 9.05 -4.33 15.72
CA PRO A 135 8.23 -3.50 16.59
C PRO A 135 8.36 -2.03 16.24
N LEU A 136 7.24 -1.32 16.16
CA LEU A 136 7.26 0.13 15.96
C LEU A 136 7.75 0.84 17.22
N PRO A 137 8.33 2.06 17.11
CA PRO A 137 8.87 2.79 18.26
C PRO A 137 7.88 2.88 19.42
N GLU A 138 8.35 2.67 20.66
CA GLU A 138 7.47 2.68 21.84
C GLU A 138 6.85 4.07 22.08
N GLU A 139 7.57 5.14 21.74
CA GLU A 139 7.10 6.52 21.82
C GLU A 139 5.98 6.84 20.81
N TRP A 140 5.63 5.89 19.94
CA TRP A 140 4.49 6.01 19.06
C TRP A 140 3.18 5.51 19.67
N THR A 141 3.22 4.97 20.88
CA THR A 141 2.01 4.54 21.62
C THR A 141 1.03 5.69 21.78
N GLY A 142 -0.18 5.54 21.22
CA GLY A 142 -1.23 6.57 21.29
C GLY A 142 -0.84 7.92 20.67
N LYS A 143 0.03 7.93 19.68
CA LYS A 143 0.58 9.16 19.09
C LYS A 143 -0.25 9.68 17.92
N PHE A 144 -0.81 8.79 17.09
CA PHE A 144 -1.40 9.16 15.83
C PHE A 144 -2.93 9.23 15.90
N ASP A 145 -3.49 10.24 15.25
CA ASP A 145 -4.94 10.43 15.12
C ASP A 145 -5.54 9.51 14.07
N ALA A 146 -4.77 9.24 13.02
CA ALA A 146 -5.12 8.27 11.99
C ALA A 146 -3.88 7.53 11.47
N ILE A 147 -4.11 6.36 10.87
CA ILE A 147 -3.09 5.58 10.15
C ILE A 147 -3.59 5.35 8.72
N TRP A 148 -2.66 5.46 7.80
CA TRP A 148 -2.83 5.23 6.37
C TRP A 148 -1.85 4.16 5.89
N SER A 149 -2.24 3.34 4.92
CA SER A 149 -1.31 2.44 4.22
C SER A 149 -1.86 2.07 2.83
N CYS A 150 -1.00 2.00 1.82
CA CYS A 150 -1.38 1.59 0.47
C CYS A 150 -0.46 0.48 -0.03
N GLU A 151 -1.01 -0.71 -0.27
CA GLU A 151 -0.33 -1.87 -0.89
C GLU A 151 0.97 -2.31 -0.16
N VAL A 152 0.95 -2.31 1.16
CA VAL A 152 2.12 -2.58 2.00
C VAL A 152 1.94 -3.78 2.92
N LEU A 153 0.72 -3.96 3.45
CA LEU A 153 0.48 -4.96 4.49
C LEU A 153 0.62 -6.40 3.97
N CYS A 154 0.53 -6.59 2.64
CA CYS A 154 0.84 -7.87 2.00
C CYS A 154 2.26 -8.35 2.31
N HIS A 155 3.23 -7.44 2.54
CA HIS A 155 4.62 -7.76 2.88
C HIS A 155 4.86 -8.08 4.36
N ALA A 156 3.85 -7.92 5.24
CA ALA A 156 3.99 -8.28 6.64
C ALA A 156 4.01 -9.81 6.82
N GLY A 157 5.07 -10.32 7.44
CA GLY A 157 5.22 -11.74 7.74
C GLY A 157 4.27 -12.21 8.83
N ASP A 158 4.09 -11.40 9.88
CA ASP A 158 3.08 -11.60 10.93
C ASP A 158 2.09 -10.42 10.91
N LYS A 159 1.02 -10.59 10.13
CA LYS A 159 0.01 -9.55 9.94
C LYS A 159 -0.71 -9.20 11.24
N LEU A 160 -1.04 -10.20 12.07
CA LEU A 160 -1.71 -9.94 13.34
C LEU A 160 -0.83 -9.13 14.30
N ALA A 161 0.46 -9.45 14.39
CA ALA A 161 1.39 -8.66 15.20
C ALA A 161 1.47 -7.21 14.71
N LEU A 162 1.58 -7.00 13.39
CA LEU A 162 1.57 -5.65 12.82
C LEU A 162 0.27 -4.90 13.14
N PHE A 163 -0.89 -5.51 12.97
CA PHE A 163 -2.18 -4.86 13.28
C PHE A 163 -2.29 -4.46 14.76
N LYS A 164 -1.74 -5.27 15.68
CA LYS A 164 -1.67 -4.91 17.11
C LYS A 164 -0.75 -3.71 17.36
N GLU A 165 0.39 -3.64 16.67
CA GLU A 165 1.29 -2.49 16.75
C GLU A 165 0.62 -1.22 16.20
N LEU A 166 -0.06 -1.29 15.06
CA LEU A 166 -0.80 -0.17 14.50
C LEU A 166 -1.93 0.29 15.44
N TYR A 167 -2.67 -0.67 16.05
CA TYR A 167 -3.66 -0.35 17.07
C TYR A 167 -3.06 0.37 18.28
N ARG A 168 -1.87 -0.07 18.75
CA ARG A 168 -1.12 0.57 19.85
C ARG A 168 -0.76 2.01 19.51
N CYS A 169 -0.33 2.26 18.28
CA CYS A 169 0.09 3.59 17.82
C CYS A 169 -1.06 4.60 17.69
N LEU A 170 -2.30 4.13 17.53
CA LEU A 170 -3.48 4.99 17.43
C LEU A 170 -3.90 5.56 18.78
N LYS A 171 -4.28 6.85 18.78
CA LYS A 171 -5.06 7.46 19.87
C LYS A 171 -6.43 6.78 20.01
N PRO A 172 -7.07 6.84 21.18
CA PRO A 172 -8.50 6.53 21.30
C PRO A 172 -9.33 7.32 20.27
N GLY A 173 -10.30 6.68 19.64
CA GLY A 173 -11.11 7.26 18.57
C GLY A 173 -10.39 7.42 17.21
N GLY A 174 -9.15 6.96 17.10
CA GLY A 174 -8.38 7.01 15.86
C GLY A 174 -8.90 6.08 14.78
N ALA A 175 -8.64 6.43 13.51
CA ALA A 175 -9.00 5.64 12.34
C ALA A 175 -7.78 4.99 11.68
N PHE A 176 -7.97 3.80 11.11
CA PHE A 176 -7.00 3.15 10.24
C PHE A 176 -7.62 2.86 8.91
N VAL A 177 -7.07 3.41 7.84
CA VAL A 177 -7.52 3.21 6.47
C VAL A 177 -6.37 2.66 5.64
N PHE A 178 -6.60 1.56 4.95
CA PHE A 178 -5.61 0.98 4.07
C PHE A 178 -6.23 0.32 2.85
N SER A 179 -5.50 0.30 1.75
CA SER A 179 -5.74 -0.59 0.63
C SER A 179 -4.70 -1.69 0.62
N ASP A 180 -5.09 -2.87 0.14
CA ASP A 180 -4.12 -3.95 -0.08
C ASP A 180 -4.62 -4.94 -1.12
N ILE A 181 -3.66 -5.58 -1.80
CA ILE A 181 -3.94 -6.72 -2.65
C ILE A 181 -3.90 -8.01 -1.83
N CYS A 182 -4.91 -8.82 -1.98
CA CYS A 182 -5.14 -10.05 -1.24
C CYS A 182 -5.37 -11.22 -2.18
N GLY A 183 -5.29 -12.45 -1.67
CA GLY A 183 -5.95 -13.58 -2.28
C GLY A 183 -7.46 -13.49 -2.07
N ALA A 184 -8.27 -13.78 -3.08
CA ALA A 184 -9.71 -13.84 -2.90
C ALA A 184 -10.08 -14.94 -1.89
N ASP A 185 -11.15 -14.74 -1.11
CA ASP A 185 -11.65 -15.78 -0.22
C ASP A 185 -12.01 -17.04 -1.02
N GLY A 186 -11.43 -18.18 -0.63
CA GLY A 186 -11.61 -19.44 -1.34
C GLY A 186 -10.72 -19.66 -2.57
N ALA A 187 -9.86 -18.71 -2.95
CA ALA A 187 -8.90 -18.92 -4.04
C ALA A 187 -7.89 -20.04 -3.72
N ASP A 188 -7.51 -20.80 -4.76
CA ASP A 188 -6.47 -21.82 -4.63
C ASP A 188 -5.09 -21.18 -4.37
N GLU A 189 -4.42 -21.60 -3.30
CA GLU A 189 -3.07 -21.12 -2.94
C GLU A 189 -2.04 -21.32 -4.07
N LYS A 190 -2.19 -22.38 -4.88
CA LYS A 190 -1.31 -22.62 -6.04
C LYS A 190 -1.46 -21.52 -7.09
N ALA A 191 -2.65 -20.97 -7.26
CA ALA A 191 -2.90 -19.88 -8.20
C ALA A 191 -2.29 -18.55 -7.73
N LEU A 192 -2.08 -18.39 -6.41
CA LEU A 192 -1.47 -17.22 -5.82
C LEU A 192 0.07 -17.31 -5.75
N LYS A 193 0.63 -18.52 -5.91
CA LYS A 193 2.05 -18.81 -5.67
C LYS A 193 2.98 -17.94 -6.54
N ALA A 194 2.68 -17.76 -7.81
CA ALA A 194 3.50 -16.93 -8.69
C ALA A 194 3.58 -15.47 -8.20
N PHE A 195 2.51 -14.97 -7.59
CA PHE A 195 2.49 -13.64 -7.00
C PHE A 195 3.30 -13.59 -5.70
N THR A 196 3.09 -14.54 -4.79
CA THR A 196 3.80 -14.58 -3.50
C THR A 196 5.30 -14.77 -3.66
N ASP A 197 5.72 -15.66 -4.56
CA ASP A 197 7.14 -15.92 -4.85
C ASP A 197 7.84 -14.65 -5.37
N ARG A 198 7.16 -13.89 -6.23
CA ARG A 198 7.70 -12.66 -6.80
C ARG A 198 7.81 -11.53 -5.79
N ASN A 199 6.77 -11.34 -4.99
CA ASN A 199 6.70 -10.20 -4.07
C ASN A 199 7.33 -10.50 -2.70
N ALA A 200 8.05 -11.61 -2.56
CA ALA A 200 8.66 -12.06 -1.31
C ALA A 200 7.66 -12.09 -0.13
N THR A 201 6.38 -12.32 -0.43
CA THR A 201 5.37 -12.44 0.61
C THR A 201 5.29 -13.89 1.07
N THR A 202 5.27 -14.10 2.38
CA THR A 202 5.15 -15.46 2.96
C THR A 202 3.81 -16.08 2.60
N PHE A 203 2.76 -15.27 2.57
CA PHE A 203 1.42 -15.63 2.08
C PHE A 203 0.61 -14.36 1.77
N MET A 204 -0.33 -14.46 0.85
CA MET A 204 -1.31 -13.41 0.64
C MET A 204 -2.41 -13.53 1.68
N GLY A 205 -2.65 -12.45 2.45
CA GLY A 205 -3.83 -12.35 3.28
C GLY A 205 -5.10 -12.44 2.43
N ARG A 206 -6.22 -12.75 3.06
CA ARG A 206 -7.55 -12.74 2.45
C ARG A 206 -8.41 -11.66 3.09
N PRO A 207 -9.41 -11.08 2.42
CA PRO A 207 -10.26 -10.06 3.02
C PRO A 207 -10.87 -10.51 4.36
N SER A 208 -11.37 -11.75 4.44
CA SER A 208 -11.90 -12.32 5.69
C SER A 208 -10.87 -12.38 6.80
N GLN A 209 -9.62 -12.78 6.49
CA GLN A 209 -8.53 -12.84 7.46
C GLN A 209 -8.11 -11.44 7.94
N TYR A 210 -8.07 -10.44 7.05
CA TYR A 210 -7.79 -9.06 7.46
C TYR A 210 -8.86 -8.52 8.42
N ILE A 211 -10.14 -8.84 8.16
CA ILE A 211 -11.24 -8.48 9.06
C ILE A 211 -11.04 -9.15 10.45
N GLU A 212 -10.62 -10.41 10.50
CA GLU A 212 -10.29 -11.10 11.75
C GLU A 212 -9.10 -10.44 12.47
N TYR A 213 -8.00 -10.16 11.77
CA TYR A 213 -6.84 -9.48 12.36
C TYR A 213 -7.20 -8.11 12.92
N ILE A 214 -8.03 -7.34 12.24
CA ILE A 214 -8.54 -6.05 12.71
C ILE A 214 -9.30 -6.24 14.04
N LYS A 215 -10.24 -7.20 14.10
CA LYS A 215 -11.02 -7.50 15.30
C LYS A 215 -10.13 -7.98 16.45
N ASP A 216 -9.23 -8.92 16.18
CA ASP A 216 -8.34 -9.52 17.18
C ASP A 216 -7.30 -8.53 17.72
N SER A 217 -7.04 -7.46 16.99
CA SER A 217 -6.18 -6.37 17.43
C SER A 217 -6.89 -5.37 18.34
N GLY A 218 -8.22 -5.42 18.45
CA GLY A 218 -8.99 -4.59 19.37
C GLY A 218 -9.76 -3.45 18.72
N PHE A 219 -9.72 -3.31 17.40
CA PHE A 219 -10.56 -2.32 16.70
C PHE A 219 -12.04 -2.67 16.92
N THR A 220 -12.89 -1.64 17.04
CA THR A 220 -14.33 -1.79 17.32
C THR A 220 -15.23 -1.56 16.12
N TYR A 221 -14.63 -1.23 14.98
CA TYR A 221 -15.32 -1.05 13.71
C TYR A 221 -14.41 -1.55 12.58
N VAL A 222 -15.00 -2.21 11.60
CA VAL A 222 -14.34 -2.55 10.34
C VAL A 222 -15.36 -2.46 9.20
N ASN A 223 -14.93 -1.85 8.10
CA ASN A 223 -15.65 -1.87 6.83
C ASN A 223 -14.66 -2.28 5.73
N TRP A 224 -15.11 -3.08 4.79
CA TRP A 224 -14.40 -3.51 3.60
C TRP A 224 -15.15 -3.07 2.35
N TRP A 225 -14.48 -2.31 1.50
CA TRP A 225 -14.97 -2.01 0.15
C TRP A 225 -14.17 -2.85 -0.85
N ASP A 226 -14.88 -3.70 -1.60
CA ASP A 226 -14.29 -4.58 -2.60
C ASP A 226 -14.13 -3.84 -3.93
N GLY A 227 -12.89 -3.65 -4.35
CA GLY A 227 -12.48 -3.07 -5.63
C GLY A 227 -11.87 -4.09 -6.59
N SER A 228 -12.02 -5.39 -6.34
CA SER A 228 -11.38 -6.46 -7.12
C SER A 228 -11.72 -6.45 -8.60
N ASN A 229 -12.89 -5.90 -8.96
CA ASN A 229 -13.33 -5.74 -10.34
C ASN A 229 -12.46 -4.75 -11.16
N HIS A 230 -11.62 -3.94 -10.51
CA HIS A 230 -10.70 -3.03 -11.18
C HIS A 230 -9.35 -3.69 -11.54
N LEU A 231 -8.99 -4.81 -10.89
CA LEU A 231 -7.65 -5.41 -10.99
C LEU A 231 -7.28 -5.85 -12.39
N GLU A 232 -8.18 -6.56 -13.08
CA GLU A 232 -7.92 -7.07 -14.43
C GLU A 232 -7.57 -5.94 -15.39
N ARG A 233 -8.36 -4.87 -15.37
CA ARG A 233 -8.10 -3.67 -16.18
C ARG A 233 -6.78 -3.02 -15.77
N TYR A 234 -6.52 -2.89 -14.48
CA TYR A 234 -5.27 -2.28 -13.99
C TYR A 234 -4.03 -3.05 -14.48
N PHE A 235 -4.06 -4.40 -14.43
CA PHE A 235 -2.97 -5.21 -14.97
C PHE A 235 -2.77 -4.98 -16.48
N ARG A 236 -3.84 -4.87 -17.25
CA ARG A 236 -3.75 -4.58 -18.70
C ARG A 236 -3.20 -3.18 -18.97
N ASP A 237 -3.64 -2.20 -18.20
CA ASP A 237 -3.15 -0.82 -18.34
C ASP A 237 -1.67 -0.72 -17.96
N MET A 238 -1.19 -1.48 -16.96
CA MET A 238 0.23 -1.60 -16.66
C MET A 238 1.03 -2.19 -17.84
N ILE A 239 0.51 -3.23 -18.49
CA ILE A 239 1.12 -3.80 -19.70
C ILE A 239 1.22 -2.73 -20.77
N LYS A 240 0.14 -1.99 -20.99
CA LYS A 240 0.13 -0.87 -21.96
C LYS A 240 1.17 0.20 -21.59
N GLN A 241 1.35 0.53 -20.31
CA GLN A 241 2.40 1.46 -19.88
C GLN A 241 3.81 0.93 -20.21
N ILE A 242 4.04 -0.38 -20.08
CA ILE A 242 5.32 -1.00 -20.48
C ILE A 242 5.53 -0.81 -21.99
N ASP A 243 4.52 -1.10 -22.81
CA ASP A 243 4.63 -1.02 -24.26
C ASP A 243 4.83 0.43 -24.73
N ASP A 244 4.02 1.34 -24.22
CA ASP A 244 4.05 2.76 -24.61
C ASP A 244 5.36 3.46 -24.20
N ASN A 245 5.98 3.06 -23.09
CA ASN A 245 7.15 3.75 -22.52
C ASN A 245 8.44 2.93 -22.59
N ARG A 246 8.45 1.80 -23.29
CA ARG A 246 9.59 0.86 -23.34
C ARG A 246 10.91 1.53 -23.70
N GLU A 247 10.95 2.27 -24.80
CA GLU A 247 12.18 2.90 -25.28
C GLU A 247 12.66 4.00 -24.33
N GLU A 248 11.75 4.75 -23.72
CA GLU A 248 12.12 5.77 -22.74
C GLU A 248 12.68 5.14 -21.47
N MET A 249 12.07 4.07 -20.96
CA MET A 249 12.57 3.34 -19.79
C MET A 249 13.94 2.71 -20.07
N LYS A 250 14.16 2.16 -21.28
CA LYS A 250 15.47 1.65 -21.70
C LYS A 250 16.54 2.75 -21.72
N SER A 251 16.20 3.93 -22.20
CA SER A 251 17.13 5.07 -22.19
C SER A 251 17.56 5.50 -20.78
N LYS A 252 16.79 5.10 -19.75
CA LYS A 252 17.07 5.31 -18.34
C LYS A 252 17.72 4.09 -17.65
N GLY A 253 18.14 3.09 -18.42
CA GLY A 253 18.90 1.96 -17.94
C GLY A 253 18.08 0.69 -17.60
N ILE A 254 16.78 0.65 -17.85
CA ILE A 254 15.98 -0.55 -17.68
C ILE A 254 16.23 -1.51 -18.84
N THR A 255 16.48 -2.79 -18.54
CA THR A 255 16.77 -3.81 -19.56
C THR A 255 15.50 -4.37 -20.20
N ASP A 256 15.60 -4.80 -21.47
CA ASP A 256 14.50 -5.51 -22.14
C ASP A 256 14.06 -6.75 -21.33
N GLN A 257 15.00 -7.51 -20.80
CA GLN A 257 14.72 -8.70 -20.00
C GLN A 257 13.85 -8.36 -18.76
N TYR A 258 14.13 -7.24 -18.10
CA TYR A 258 13.34 -6.78 -16.94
C TYR A 258 11.91 -6.45 -17.37
N LEU A 259 11.74 -5.71 -18.47
CA LEU A 259 10.44 -5.33 -19.01
C LEU A 259 9.64 -6.55 -19.50
N ASP A 260 10.28 -7.50 -20.17
CA ASP A 260 9.64 -8.72 -20.67
C ASP A 260 9.17 -9.61 -19.50
N ASN A 261 9.96 -9.73 -18.45
CA ASN A 261 9.58 -10.46 -17.23
C ASN A 261 8.33 -9.85 -16.57
N TRP A 262 8.28 -8.52 -16.50
CA TRP A 262 7.11 -7.83 -15.95
C TRP A 262 5.89 -7.97 -16.86
N HIS A 263 6.06 -7.77 -18.16
CA HIS A 263 4.99 -7.93 -19.14
C HIS A 263 4.37 -9.33 -19.07
N GLY A 264 5.18 -10.39 -19.05
CA GLY A 264 4.73 -11.78 -18.93
C GLY A 264 3.94 -12.00 -17.62
N SER A 265 4.50 -11.57 -16.49
CA SER A 265 3.86 -11.72 -15.19
C SER A 265 2.52 -10.96 -15.08
N LEU A 266 2.43 -9.77 -15.64
CA LEU A 266 1.17 -8.99 -15.64
C LEU A 266 0.13 -9.63 -16.57
N SER A 267 0.56 -10.20 -17.71
CA SER A 267 -0.32 -10.92 -18.64
C SER A 267 -0.94 -12.16 -17.98
N GLU A 268 -0.14 -12.93 -17.24
CA GLU A 268 -0.64 -14.07 -16.47
C GLU A 268 -1.64 -13.64 -15.40
N ARG A 269 -1.34 -12.56 -14.66
CA ARG A 269 -2.24 -12.01 -13.63
C ARG A 269 -3.56 -11.52 -14.21
N ALA A 270 -3.51 -10.80 -15.34
CA ALA A 270 -4.72 -10.33 -16.00
C ALA A 270 -5.59 -11.52 -16.47
N ALA A 271 -4.98 -12.55 -17.07
CA ALA A 271 -5.68 -13.73 -17.53
C ALA A 271 -6.33 -14.50 -16.38
N ILE A 272 -5.59 -14.80 -15.31
CA ILE A 272 -6.11 -15.57 -14.18
C ILE A 272 -7.15 -14.79 -13.39
N GLN A 273 -7.01 -13.46 -13.31
CA GLN A 273 -8.02 -12.61 -12.68
C GLN A 273 -9.31 -12.58 -13.46
N ASN A 274 -9.22 -12.46 -14.80
CA ASN A 274 -10.39 -12.48 -15.67
C ASN A 274 -11.13 -13.84 -15.65
N GLU A 275 -10.38 -14.96 -15.60
CA GLU A 275 -10.96 -16.30 -15.66
C GLU A 275 -11.49 -16.77 -14.31
N LYS A 276 -10.81 -16.47 -13.20
CA LYS A 276 -11.04 -17.11 -11.90
C LYS A 276 -11.20 -16.13 -10.74
N GLY A 277 -10.88 -14.84 -10.90
CA GLY A 277 -10.99 -13.87 -9.82
C GLY A 277 -10.17 -14.27 -8.58
N VAL A 278 -8.92 -14.71 -8.77
CA VAL A 278 -8.09 -15.24 -7.67
C VAL A 278 -7.53 -14.17 -6.74
N PHE A 279 -7.45 -12.93 -7.22
CA PHE A 279 -7.02 -11.79 -6.42
C PHE A 279 -8.21 -11.00 -5.93
N ALA A 280 -8.13 -10.52 -4.70
CA ALA A 280 -8.99 -9.49 -4.16
C ALA A 280 -8.17 -8.21 -3.89
N TRP A 281 -8.80 -7.07 -4.04
CA TRP A 281 -8.24 -5.78 -3.74
C TRP A 281 -9.33 -4.83 -3.27
N GLY A 282 -9.00 -3.95 -2.35
CA GLY A 282 -9.95 -2.96 -1.91
C GLY A 282 -9.48 -2.16 -0.71
N VAL A 283 -10.40 -1.40 -0.15
CA VAL A 283 -10.11 -0.47 0.95
C VAL A 283 -10.77 -0.96 2.23
N PHE A 284 -9.96 -1.04 3.28
CA PHE A 284 -10.41 -1.32 4.64
C PHE A 284 -10.43 -0.03 5.46
N VAL A 285 -11.46 0.10 6.27
CA VAL A 285 -11.60 1.19 7.24
C VAL A 285 -11.83 0.56 8.60
N ALA A 286 -10.97 0.87 9.57
CA ALA A 286 -11.10 0.40 10.94
C ALA A 286 -11.06 1.58 11.92
N ARG A 287 -11.70 1.44 13.09
CA ARG A 287 -11.71 2.47 14.14
C ARG A 287 -11.36 1.87 15.49
N LYS A 288 -10.51 2.58 16.22
CA LYS A 288 -10.25 2.35 17.64
C LYS A 288 -11.36 3.01 18.46
N SER A 289 -11.83 2.32 19.51
CA SER A 289 -12.82 2.92 20.43
C SER A 289 -12.29 4.20 21.07
N GLU A 290 -13.17 5.16 21.30
CA GLU A 290 -12.89 6.34 22.15
C GLU A 290 -12.77 5.95 23.63
N VAL A 291 -13.42 4.85 24.01
CA VAL A 291 -13.42 4.34 25.40
C VAL A 291 -12.50 3.12 25.46
N GLU A 292 -11.51 3.21 26.32
CA GLU A 292 -10.56 2.12 26.55
C GLU A 292 -11.28 0.86 27.05
N GLY A 293 -10.88 -0.32 26.53
CA GLY A 293 -11.44 -1.60 26.93
C GLY A 293 -12.74 -2.04 26.24
N LYS A 294 -13.36 -1.22 25.37
CA LYS A 294 -14.46 -1.71 24.51
C LYS A 294 -13.92 -2.65 23.43
N ARG A 295 -14.51 -3.82 23.35
CA ARG A 295 -14.28 -4.83 22.30
C ARG A 295 -15.60 -5.12 21.57
N TRP A 296 -15.52 -5.83 20.46
CA TRP A 296 -16.70 -6.42 19.82
C TRP A 296 -17.45 -7.28 20.85
N THR A 297 -18.74 -7.04 21.02
CA THR A 297 -19.66 -7.85 21.82
C THR A 297 -20.43 -8.81 20.92
#